data_382f70fde7cdbd28c90c5ec86b11438d
#
_entry.id   382f70fde7cdbd28c90c5ec86b11438d
#
_cell.length_a   1.000
_cell.length_b   1.000
_cell.length_c   1.000
_cell.angle_alpha   90.00
_cell.angle_beta   90.00
_cell.angle_gamma   90.00
#
_symmetry.space_group_name_H-M   'P 1'
#
loop_
_entity.id
_entity.type
_entity.pdbx_description
1 polymer ?
#
loop_
_entity_poly.entity_id
_entity_poly.type
_entity_poly.pdbx_seq_one_letter_code
_entity_poly.pdbx_strand_id
1 'polypeptide(L)'
;MEKREVFFKSINSVNNLPKDCVAIVVTHLVEDARVFLKILGEQFTKLIIIPKHSSKTYTTIDDYSKYGLMLDISRFQIDQEPEPFFRTLDSHINTKQFIIFDMGGYFSSQIEYLNDRRNKFLGVIEDTENGHLRYQKVLKNPNKPTFPIISVARSTLKDPEDILVGQAIAFSIEKILRSRLEVLVGKTVLVIGYGKIGSGICAALKGRASHIYFFDEDPIKTVKGLASGIQSGERDILIKSADLIVSATGNKALSKKDLDKFKSGVYIFSATSSDDEFNTCLLEYFEDDSSGRNYQKPKKLSKNKVAYLFNKGNSVNFIDGGVVDRYIELVQAEMIYAASIILQKELGVINQIKNEEKKFIAEKWLNKYFFNY
;
A
#
# COMPACT_ATOMS: atom_id res chain seq x y z
N MET A 1 -8.49 -15.81 14.47
CA MET A 1 -7.68 -16.65 13.55
C MET A 1 -8.53 -17.70 12.85
N GLU A 2 -9.17 -18.59 13.56
CA GLU A 2 -9.94 -19.71 12.97
C GLU A 2 -11.03 -19.28 11.96
N LYS A 3 -11.79 -18.22 12.23
CA LYS A 3 -12.80 -17.70 11.30
C LYS A 3 -12.20 -17.21 9.97
N ARG A 4 -11.03 -16.55 10.00
CA ARG A 4 -10.31 -16.10 8.80
C ARG A 4 -9.83 -17.28 7.95
N GLU A 5 -9.25 -18.28 8.58
CA GLU A 5 -8.80 -19.50 7.88
C GLU A 5 -9.94 -20.22 7.15
N VAL A 6 -11.08 -20.38 7.83
CA VAL A 6 -12.26 -21.00 7.23
C VAL A 6 -12.78 -20.19 6.05
N PHE A 7 -12.79 -18.86 6.16
CA PHE A 7 -13.19 -17.98 5.05
C PHE A 7 -12.26 -18.15 3.84
N PHE A 8 -10.95 -18.02 4.00
CA PHE A 8 -10.01 -18.19 2.90
C PHE A 8 -10.04 -19.58 2.28
N LYS A 9 -10.20 -20.65 3.09
CA LYS A 9 -10.37 -22.02 2.58
C LYS A 9 -11.63 -22.18 1.74
N SER A 10 -12.71 -21.45 2.06
CA SER A 10 -13.93 -21.45 1.26
C SER A 10 -13.80 -20.77 -0.11
N ILE A 11 -12.82 -19.86 -0.26
CA ILE A 11 -12.49 -19.21 -1.53
C ILE A 11 -11.60 -20.09 -2.40
N ASN A 12 -10.75 -20.89 -1.77
CA ASN A 12 -9.72 -21.69 -2.42
C ASN A 12 -10.25 -22.96 -3.14
N SER A 13 -11.54 -23.08 -3.31
CA SER A 13 -12.16 -24.26 -3.94
C SER A 13 -11.83 -24.45 -5.44
N VAL A 14 -11.05 -23.53 -6.03
CA VAL A 14 -10.68 -23.57 -7.45
C VAL A 14 -9.17 -23.81 -7.59
N ASN A 15 -8.75 -25.06 -7.40
CA ASN A 15 -7.34 -25.46 -7.53
C ASN A 15 -6.95 -25.68 -9.00
N ASN A 16 -6.75 -24.59 -9.75
CA ASN A 16 -6.28 -24.65 -11.13
C ASN A 16 -4.75 -24.39 -11.27
N LEU A 17 -4.05 -24.23 -10.16
CA LEU A 17 -2.60 -24.02 -10.18
C LEU A 17 -1.83 -25.34 -10.25
N PRO A 18 -0.64 -25.36 -10.86
CA PRO A 18 0.24 -26.51 -10.84
C PRO A 18 0.57 -26.93 -9.40
N LYS A 19 0.61 -28.24 -9.16
CA LYS A 19 0.88 -28.80 -7.81
C LYS A 19 2.27 -28.39 -7.28
N ASP A 20 3.23 -28.09 -8.13
CA ASP A 20 4.59 -27.72 -7.76
C ASP A 20 4.89 -26.27 -8.13
N CYS A 21 4.22 -25.36 -7.43
CA CYS A 21 4.31 -23.92 -7.67
C CYS A 21 4.87 -23.18 -6.44
N VAL A 22 5.75 -22.20 -6.69
CA VAL A 22 6.31 -21.30 -5.69
C VAL A 22 5.55 -19.97 -5.74
N ALA A 23 5.17 -19.42 -4.60
CA ALA A 23 4.64 -18.06 -4.52
C ALA A 23 5.70 -17.08 -4.00
N ILE A 24 5.88 -15.97 -4.72
CA ILE A 24 6.65 -14.81 -4.28
C ILE A 24 5.64 -13.79 -3.79
N VAL A 25 5.76 -13.34 -2.56
CA VAL A 25 4.77 -12.49 -1.90
C VAL A 25 5.44 -11.22 -1.39
N VAL A 26 5.20 -10.10 -2.05
CA VAL A 26 5.54 -8.77 -1.53
C VAL A 26 4.43 -8.35 -0.58
N THR A 27 4.72 -8.07 0.68
CA THR A 27 3.67 -7.74 1.65
C THR A 27 4.17 -6.88 2.82
N HIS A 28 3.24 -6.22 3.48
CA HIS A 28 3.47 -5.62 4.79
C HIS A 28 3.53 -6.70 5.87
N LEU A 29 4.49 -6.58 6.80
CA LEU A 29 4.56 -7.46 7.95
C LEU A 29 3.69 -6.89 9.09
N VAL A 30 2.39 -7.06 8.96
CA VAL A 30 1.37 -6.65 9.93
C VAL A 30 0.52 -7.85 10.34
N GLU A 31 -0.14 -7.77 11.49
CA GLU A 31 -0.88 -8.91 12.06
C GLU A 31 -1.89 -9.52 11.08
N ASP A 32 -2.53 -8.67 10.28
CA ASP A 32 -3.51 -9.10 9.27
C ASP A 32 -2.92 -9.93 8.11
N ALA A 33 -1.61 -9.87 7.89
CA ALA A 33 -0.95 -10.68 6.85
C ALA A 33 -0.68 -12.13 7.29
N ARG A 34 -0.70 -12.43 8.61
CA ARG A 34 -0.31 -13.77 9.13
C ARG A 34 -1.19 -14.90 8.59
N VAL A 35 -2.51 -14.72 8.62
CA VAL A 35 -3.45 -15.76 8.15
C VAL A 35 -3.38 -15.90 6.63
N PHE A 36 -3.25 -14.80 5.91
CA PHE A 36 -3.07 -14.82 4.46
C PHE A 36 -1.81 -15.60 4.05
N LEU A 37 -0.67 -15.30 4.67
CA LEU A 37 0.59 -16.02 4.41
C LEU A 37 0.49 -17.51 4.79
N LYS A 38 -0.18 -17.84 5.91
CA LYS A 38 -0.42 -19.22 6.29
C LYS A 38 -1.20 -19.98 5.22
N ILE A 39 -2.29 -19.39 4.72
CA ILE A 39 -3.13 -19.99 3.68
C ILE A 39 -2.35 -20.17 2.36
N LEU A 40 -1.56 -19.16 1.96
CA LEU A 40 -0.69 -19.33 0.80
C LEU A 40 0.35 -20.45 1.02
N GLY A 41 0.90 -20.56 2.23
CA GLY A 41 1.82 -21.66 2.58
C GLY A 41 1.21 -23.06 2.53
N GLU A 42 -0.11 -23.17 2.70
CA GLU A 42 -0.84 -24.43 2.53
C GLU A 42 -1.13 -24.76 1.05
N GLN A 43 -1.07 -23.76 0.16
CA GLN A 43 -1.41 -23.89 -1.27
C GLN A 43 -0.18 -24.05 -2.18
N PHE A 44 0.93 -23.45 -1.80
CA PHE A 44 2.15 -23.41 -2.59
C PHE A 44 3.24 -24.25 -1.95
N THR A 45 4.09 -24.87 -2.77
CA THR A 45 5.18 -25.73 -2.24
C THR A 45 6.23 -24.95 -1.48
N LYS A 46 6.34 -23.64 -1.75
CA LYS A 46 7.24 -22.71 -1.06
C LYS A 46 6.71 -21.30 -1.15
N LEU A 47 6.83 -20.53 -0.07
CA LEU A 47 6.68 -19.09 -0.09
C LEU A 47 8.05 -18.40 -0.02
N ILE A 48 8.21 -17.36 -0.85
CA ILE A 48 9.32 -16.41 -0.78
C ILE A 48 8.68 -15.07 -0.44
N ILE A 49 8.99 -14.53 0.73
CA ILE A 49 8.35 -13.33 1.26
C ILE A 49 9.33 -12.15 1.15
N ILE A 50 8.88 -11.07 0.51
CA ILE A 50 9.62 -9.81 0.38
C ILE A 50 8.89 -8.77 1.25
N PRO A 51 9.47 -8.40 2.41
CA PRO A 51 8.82 -7.46 3.32
C PRO A 51 8.91 -6.02 2.81
N LYS A 52 7.79 -5.28 2.89
CA LYS A 52 7.81 -3.85 2.61
C LYS A 52 8.47 -3.07 3.74
N HIS A 53 9.43 -2.22 3.40
CA HIS A 53 10.23 -1.48 4.38
C HIS A 53 9.41 -0.58 5.32
N SER A 54 8.28 -0.04 4.86
CA SER A 54 7.43 0.86 5.64
C SER A 54 6.78 0.23 6.87
N SER A 55 6.70 -1.11 6.92
CA SER A 55 6.11 -1.86 8.04
C SER A 55 7.11 -2.83 8.71
N LYS A 56 8.36 -2.83 8.25
CA LYS A 56 9.36 -3.80 8.67
C LYS A 56 10.00 -3.40 10.00
N THR A 57 10.08 -4.34 10.92
CA THR A 57 10.91 -4.29 12.13
C THR A 57 11.66 -5.61 12.27
N TYR A 58 12.80 -5.63 13.00
CA TYR A 58 13.57 -6.86 13.17
C TYR A 58 12.77 -7.98 13.86
N THR A 59 12.03 -7.65 14.90
CA THR A 59 11.15 -8.60 15.60
C THR A 59 10.06 -9.16 14.69
N THR A 60 9.55 -8.35 13.77
CA THR A 60 8.53 -8.76 12.83
C THR A 60 9.05 -9.75 11.78
N ILE A 61 10.32 -9.60 11.33
CA ILE A 61 10.92 -10.53 10.35
C ILE A 61 11.03 -11.93 10.96
N ASP A 62 11.56 -12.06 12.15
CA ASP A 62 11.71 -13.35 12.83
C ASP A 62 10.35 -14.05 13.03
N ASP A 63 9.32 -13.28 13.40
CA ASP A 63 7.95 -13.78 13.57
C ASP A 63 7.34 -14.33 12.30
N TYR A 64 7.74 -13.81 11.13
CA TYR A 64 7.17 -14.19 9.83
C TYR A 64 8.00 -15.24 9.09
N SER A 65 9.25 -15.50 9.48
CA SER A 65 10.12 -16.51 8.88
C SER A 65 9.52 -17.93 8.89
N LYS A 66 8.64 -18.21 9.84
CA LYS A 66 7.90 -19.48 9.91
C LYS A 66 6.91 -19.73 8.78
N TYR A 67 6.51 -18.67 8.03
CA TYR A 67 5.59 -18.80 6.91
C TYR A 67 6.31 -19.02 5.58
N GLY A 68 7.59 -18.65 5.47
CA GLY A 68 8.34 -18.79 4.24
C GLY A 68 9.75 -18.21 4.31
N LEU A 69 10.47 -18.32 3.21
CA LEU A 69 11.80 -17.73 3.08
C LEU A 69 11.69 -16.21 3.01
N MET A 70 12.35 -15.51 3.91
CA MET A 70 12.41 -14.05 3.91
C MET A 70 13.54 -13.56 3.00
N LEU A 71 13.21 -12.77 1.98
CA LEU A 71 14.17 -12.01 1.18
C LEU A 71 14.03 -10.52 1.49
N ASP A 72 14.91 -10.01 2.33
CA ASP A 72 14.90 -8.63 2.77
C ASP A 72 15.53 -7.71 1.73
N ILE A 73 14.75 -7.36 0.72
CA ILE A 73 15.17 -6.51 -0.38
C ILE A 73 14.14 -5.43 -0.67
N SER A 74 14.60 -4.21 -0.92
CA SER A 74 13.74 -3.11 -1.32
C SER A 74 13.46 -3.12 -2.83
N ARG A 75 12.37 -2.46 -3.24
CA ARG A 75 12.10 -2.22 -4.67
C ARG A 75 13.27 -1.50 -5.34
N PHE A 76 13.84 -0.49 -4.68
CA PHE A 76 14.99 0.26 -5.21
C PHE A 76 16.19 -0.67 -5.51
N GLN A 77 16.51 -1.60 -4.61
CA GLN A 77 17.58 -2.56 -4.84
C GLN A 77 17.27 -3.51 -6.00
N ILE A 78 16.01 -3.98 -6.14
CA ILE A 78 15.60 -4.78 -7.29
C ILE A 78 15.77 -3.98 -8.60
N ASP A 79 15.44 -2.68 -8.59
CA ASP A 79 15.55 -1.81 -9.75
C ASP A 79 17.01 -1.52 -10.15
N GLN A 80 17.91 -1.33 -9.16
CA GLN A 80 19.31 -0.99 -9.40
C GLN A 80 20.20 -2.20 -9.67
N GLU A 81 19.94 -3.32 -9.01
CA GLU A 81 20.76 -4.52 -9.06
C GLU A 81 19.89 -5.76 -9.33
N PRO A 82 19.22 -5.83 -10.49
CA PRO A 82 18.31 -6.93 -10.78
C PRO A 82 18.99 -8.30 -10.89
N GLU A 83 20.20 -8.37 -11.46
CA GLU A 83 20.88 -9.66 -11.68
C GLU A 83 21.22 -10.42 -10.39
N PRO A 84 21.83 -9.83 -9.36
CA PRO A 84 22.07 -10.52 -8.09
C PRO A 84 20.77 -11.00 -7.45
N PHE A 85 19.72 -10.17 -7.49
CA PHE A 85 18.42 -10.52 -6.97
C PHE A 85 17.82 -11.74 -7.71
N PHE A 86 17.79 -11.72 -9.05
CA PHE A 86 17.22 -12.82 -9.83
C PHE A 86 18.04 -14.11 -9.73
N ARG A 87 19.36 -14.02 -9.62
CA ARG A 87 20.19 -15.22 -9.33
C ARG A 87 19.80 -15.85 -8.00
N THR A 88 19.61 -15.05 -6.97
CA THR A 88 19.15 -15.55 -5.66
C THR A 88 17.74 -16.13 -5.78
N LEU A 89 16.83 -15.43 -6.43
CA LEU A 89 15.45 -15.88 -6.62
C LEU A 89 15.41 -17.20 -7.40
N ASP A 90 16.12 -17.30 -8.52
CA ASP A 90 16.20 -18.50 -9.34
C ASP A 90 16.74 -19.71 -8.57
N SER A 91 17.73 -19.53 -7.69
CA SER A 91 18.24 -20.61 -6.84
C SER A 91 17.18 -21.18 -5.88
N HIS A 92 16.21 -20.36 -5.49
CA HIS A 92 15.12 -20.76 -4.61
C HIS A 92 13.90 -21.31 -5.34
N ILE A 93 13.62 -20.83 -6.56
CA ILE A 93 12.57 -21.34 -7.44
C ILE A 93 13.00 -22.66 -8.08
N ASN A 94 14.28 -22.74 -8.47
CA ASN A 94 14.86 -23.87 -9.18
C ASN A 94 14.13 -24.16 -10.49
N THR A 95 13.64 -25.39 -10.70
CA THR A 95 12.90 -25.81 -11.90
C THR A 95 11.40 -25.58 -11.81
N LYS A 96 10.89 -25.14 -10.66
CA LYS A 96 9.45 -25.02 -10.38
C LYS A 96 8.80 -23.86 -11.11
N GLN A 97 7.50 -23.96 -11.30
CA GLN A 97 6.69 -22.81 -11.71
C GLN A 97 6.51 -21.82 -10.54
N PHE A 98 6.28 -20.55 -10.85
CA PHE A 98 6.11 -19.55 -9.82
C PHE A 98 5.11 -18.46 -10.21
N ILE A 99 4.50 -17.85 -9.20
CA ILE A 99 3.57 -16.74 -9.31
C ILE A 99 4.00 -15.61 -8.36
N ILE A 100 3.68 -14.37 -8.71
CA ILE A 100 3.99 -13.21 -7.88
C ILE A 100 2.70 -12.59 -7.36
N PHE A 101 2.59 -12.47 -6.04
CA PHE A 101 1.66 -11.58 -5.35
C PHE A 101 2.43 -10.29 -5.07
N ASP A 102 2.16 -9.26 -5.85
CA ASP A 102 2.88 -7.99 -5.77
C ASP A 102 2.07 -6.94 -5.00
N MET A 103 2.78 -6.09 -4.30
CA MET A 103 2.19 -4.98 -3.56
C MET A 103 3.05 -3.73 -3.76
N GLY A 104 2.70 -2.92 -4.74
CA GLY A 104 3.41 -1.69 -5.08
C GLY A 104 4.28 -1.80 -6.33
N GLY A 105 4.06 -2.83 -7.16
CA GLY A 105 4.73 -2.98 -8.44
C GLY A 105 6.24 -3.20 -8.32
N TYR A 106 6.66 -4.00 -7.36
CA TYR A 106 8.07 -4.32 -7.13
C TYR A 106 8.75 -4.94 -8.35
N PHE A 107 7.98 -5.70 -9.13
CA PHE A 107 8.47 -6.40 -10.31
C PHE A 107 8.13 -5.69 -11.64
N SER A 108 7.47 -4.55 -11.59
CA SER A 108 7.01 -3.84 -12.80
C SER A 108 8.14 -3.34 -13.70
N SER A 109 9.32 -3.06 -13.16
CA SER A 109 10.52 -2.68 -13.92
C SER A 109 11.27 -3.88 -14.52
N GLN A 110 10.90 -5.11 -14.13
CA GLN A 110 11.66 -6.35 -14.40
C GLN A 110 10.99 -7.22 -15.46
N ILE A 111 10.29 -6.60 -16.42
CA ILE A 111 9.49 -7.33 -17.42
C ILE A 111 10.34 -8.25 -18.29
N GLU A 112 11.55 -7.85 -18.65
CA GLU A 112 12.47 -8.67 -19.48
C GLU A 112 12.84 -9.95 -18.73
N TYR A 113 13.27 -9.85 -17.48
CA TYR A 113 13.59 -11.01 -16.65
C TYR A 113 12.40 -11.97 -16.48
N LEU A 114 11.20 -11.44 -16.36
CA LEU A 114 9.99 -12.24 -16.23
C LEU A 114 9.59 -12.88 -17.56
N ASN A 115 9.71 -12.16 -18.66
CA ASN A 115 9.44 -12.68 -20.01
C ASN A 115 10.38 -13.83 -20.38
N ASP A 116 11.67 -13.76 -20.01
CA ASP A 116 12.66 -14.82 -20.23
C ASP A 116 12.30 -16.12 -19.48
N ARG A 117 11.51 -15.99 -18.42
CA ARG A 117 11.02 -17.10 -17.59
C ARG A 117 9.60 -17.54 -17.90
N ARG A 118 9.03 -17.11 -19.03
CA ARG A 118 7.63 -17.36 -19.43
C ARG A 118 7.17 -18.82 -19.32
N ASN A 119 8.09 -19.79 -19.46
CA ASN A 119 7.78 -21.22 -19.34
C ASN A 119 7.55 -21.67 -17.89
N LYS A 120 7.97 -20.88 -16.90
CA LYS A 120 7.84 -21.15 -15.47
C LYS A 120 7.00 -20.09 -14.76
N PHE A 121 6.96 -18.87 -15.27
CA PHE A 121 6.27 -17.75 -14.65
C PHE A 121 4.80 -17.73 -15.04
N LEU A 122 3.92 -17.81 -14.04
CA LEU A 122 2.47 -17.90 -14.23
C LEU A 122 1.80 -16.53 -14.33
N GLY A 123 2.38 -15.49 -13.74
CA GLY A 123 1.85 -14.13 -13.79
C GLY A 123 1.93 -13.38 -12.48
N VAL A 124 1.36 -12.17 -12.48
CA VAL A 124 1.35 -11.22 -11.37
C VAL A 124 -0.08 -10.97 -10.88
N ILE A 125 -0.23 -10.87 -9.55
CA ILE A 125 -1.43 -10.35 -8.89
C ILE A 125 -1.00 -9.09 -8.13
N GLU A 126 -1.52 -7.93 -8.53
CA GLU A 126 -1.17 -6.63 -7.93
C GLU A 126 -2.33 -6.10 -7.09
N ASP A 127 -2.01 -5.67 -5.88
CA ASP A 127 -2.97 -5.18 -4.89
C ASP A 127 -3.13 -3.64 -4.86
N THR A 128 -2.07 -2.89 -5.17
CA THR A 128 -2.02 -1.44 -4.91
C THR A 128 -2.25 -0.58 -6.14
N GLU A 129 -2.83 0.61 -5.97
CA GLU A 129 -2.99 1.57 -7.07
C GLU A 129 -1.64 1.98 -7.66
N ASN A 130 -0.60 2.18 -6.85
CA ASN A 130 0.73 2.53 -7.34
C ASN A 130 1.34 1.41 -8.19
N GLY A 131 1.18 0.17 -7.78
CA GLY A 131 1.61 -0.98 -8.57
C GLY A 131 0.80 -1.12 -9.86
N HIS A 132 -0.52 -0.96 -9.80
CA HIS A 132 -1.38 -0.92 -10.99
C HIS A 132 -0.91 0.11 -12.02
N LEU A 133 -0.64 1.34 -11.59
CA LEU A 133 -0.15 2.41 -12.47
C LEU A 133 1.23 2.09 -13.07
N ARG A 134 2.12 1.44 -12.31
CA ARG A 134 3.42 0.99 -12.80
C ARG A 134 3.29 -0.08 -13.87
N TYR A 135 2.46 -1.10 -13.65
CA TYR A 135 2.17 -2.12 -14.65
C TYR A 135 1.47 -1.52 -15.87
N GLN A 136 0.53 -0.59 -15.68
CA GLN A 136 -0.11 0.14 -16.78
C GLN A 136 0.90 0.91 -17.66
N LYS A 137 1.93 1.49 -17.02
CA LYS A 137 3.00 2.20 -17.74
C LYS A 137 3.83 1.26 -18.60
N VAL A 138 4.20 0.08 -18.09
CA VAL A 138 5.04 -0.87 -18.85
C VAL A 138 4.28 -1.55 -19.99
N LEU A 139 2.96 -1.63 -19.93
CA LEU A 139 2.13 -2.11 -21.06
C LEU A 139 2.20 -1.19 -22.29
N LYS A 140 2.62 0.05 -22.13
CA LYS A 140 2.81 1.02 -23.24
C LYS A 140 4.20 0.89 -23.89
N ASN A 141 5.11 0.11 -23.31
CA ASN A 141 6.46 -0.07 -23.83
C ASN A 141 6.49 -1.12 -24.95
N PRO A 142 7.49 -1.08 -25.85
CA PRO A 142 7.68 -2.13 -26.87
C PRO A 142 7.83 -3.54 -26.27
N ASN A 143 8.58 -3.66 -25.16
CA ASN A 143 8.77 -4.91 -24.43
C ASN A 143 7.60 -5.14 -23.46
N LYS A 144 6.46 -5.53 -24.01
CA LYS A 144 5.26 -5.81 -23.21
C LYS A 144 5.41 -7.10 -22.39
N PRO A 145 4.72 -7.21 -21.25
CA PRO A 145 4.57 -8.47 -20.53
C PRO A 145 3.97 -9.56 -21.43
N THR A 146 4.59 -10.73 -21.47
CA THR A 146 4.08 -11.92 -22.16
C THR A 146 3.40 -12.90 -21.20
N PHE A 147 3.01 -12.42 -20.04
CA PHE A 147 2.35 -13.11 -18.95
C PHE A 147 1.10 -12.35 -18.49
N PRO A 148 0.13 -13.01 -17.83
CA PRO A 148 -1.06 -12.34 -17.32
C PRO A 148 -0.73 -11.49 -16.11
N ILE A 149 -1.41 -10.33 -16.02
CA ILE A 149 -1.42 -9.45 -14.85
C ILE A 149 -2.87 -9.32 -14.40
N ILE A 150 -3.18 -9.64 -13.14
CA ILE A 150 -4.47 -9.36 -12.53
C ILE A 150 -4.26 -8.27 -11.48
N SER A 151 -5.03 -7.19 -11.56
CA SER A 151 -4.98 -6.14 -10.53
C SER A 151 -6.30 -6.07 -9.77
N VAL A 152 -6.21 -6.19 -8.44
CA VAL A 152 -7.33 -5.99 -7.52
C VAL A 152 -7.35 -4.58 -6.92
N ALA A 153 -6.37 -3.73 -7.25
CA ALA A 153 -6.21 -2.37 -6.73
C ALA A 153 -7.46 -1.49 -6.90
N ARG A 154 -8.19 -1.70 -8.01
CA ARG A 154 -9.40 -0.93 -8.36
C ARG A 154 -10.68 -1.73 -8.16
N SER A 155 -10.61 -2.82 -7.41
CA SER A 155 -11.77 -3.62 -7.07
C SER A 155 -12.72 -2.87 -6.13
N THR A 156 -14.02 -3.09 -6.32
CA THR A 156 -15.05 -2.60 -5.38
C THR A 156 -14.98 -3.30 -4.03
N LEU A 157 -14.39 -4.50 -3.94
CA LEU A 157 -14.14 -5.17 -2.66
C LEU A 157 -13.05 -4.50 -1.83
N LYS A 158 -12.21 -3.68 -2.46
CA LYS A 158 -11.16 -2.90 -1.79
C LYS A 158 -11.66 -1.57 -1.23
N ASP A 159 -12.79 -1.05 -1.70
CA ASP A 159 -13.30 0.26 -1.27
C ASP A 159 -13.49 0.39 0.26
N PRO A 160 -14.04 -0.61 0.98
CA PRO A 160 -14.14 -0.55 2.44
C PRO A 160 -12.78 -0.47 3.14
N GLU A 161 -11.80 -1.24 2.67
CA GLU A 161 -10.45 -1.25 3.24
C GLU A 161 -9.77 0.11 3.04
N ASP A 162 -9.81 0.68 1.85
CA ASP A 162 -9.19 1.97 1.53
C ASP A 162 -9.75 3.11 2.42
N ILE A 163 -11.06 3.12 2.70
CA ILE A 163 -11.69 4.08 3.62
C ILE A 163 -11.16 3.89 5.04
N LEU A 164 -11.05 2.66 5.51
CA LEU A 164 -10.57 2.34 6.85
C LEU A 164 -9.07 2.62 7.01
N VAL A 165 -8.27 2.45 5.96
CA VAL A 165 -6.88 2.94 5.95
C VAL A 165 -6.83 4.45 6.19
N GLY A 166 -7.70 5.23 5.54
CA GLY A 166 -7.83 6.66 5.78
C GLY A 166 -8.17 6.99 7.24
N GLN A 167 -9.09 6.23 7.85
CA GLN A 167 -9.43 6.38 9.27
C GLN A 167 -8.27 6.00 10.20
N ALA A 168 -7.54 4.92 9.90
CA ALA A 168 -6.37 4.51 10.67
C ALA A 168 -5.27 5.58 10.62
N ILE A 169 -5.05 6.22 9.47
CA ILE A 169 -4.12 7.34 9.32
C ILE A 169 -4.55 8.52 10.22
N ALA A 170 -5.83 8.91 10.18
CA ALA A 170 -6.36 9.98 11.01
C ALA A 170 -6.21 9.68 12.51
N PHE A 171 -6.43 8.43 12.92
CA PHE A 171 -6.20 7.96 14.29
C PHE A 171 -4.73 8.09 14.71
N SER A 172 -3.81 7.63 13.86
CA SER A 172 -2.36 7.71 14.15
C SER A 172 -1.89 9.16 14.23
N ILE A 173 -2.41 10.06 13.37
CA ILE A 173 -2.13 11.50 13.46
C ILE A 173 -2.58 12.04 14.80
N GLU A 174 -3.82 11.77 15.24
CA GLU A 174 -4.34 12.24 16.51
C GLU A 174 -3.51 11.70 17.69
N LYS A 175 -3.11 10.43 17.66
CA LYS A 175 -2.24 9.83 18.68
C LYS A 175 -0.87 10.52 18.74
N ILE A 176 -0.27 10.81 17.58
CA ILE A 176 1.00 11.54 17.51
C ILE A 176 0.85 12.94 18.11
N LEU A 177 -0.20 13.68 17.77
CA LEU A 177 -0.45 15.00 18.36
C LEU A 177 -0.57 14.92 19.88
N ARG A 178 -1.37 13.99 20.40
CA ARG A 178 -1.54 13.81 21.86
C ARG A 178 -0.25 13.45 22.58
N SER A 179 0.63 12.67 21.95
CA SER A 179 1.97 12.38 22.51
C SER A 179 2.85 13.64 22.64
N ARG A 180 2.51 14.69 21.89
CA ARG A 180 3.16 15.99 21.92
C ARG A 180 2.38 17.04 22.73
N LEU A 181 1.35 16.62 23.47
CA LEU A 181 0.44 17.46 24.24
C LEU A 181 -0.36 18.44 23.36
N GLU A 182 -0.67 18.03 22.14
CA GLU A 182 -1.44 18.80 21.16
C GLU A 182 -2.73 18.05 20.77
N VAL A 183 -3.66 18.79 20.18
CA VAL A 183 -4.96 18.28 19.69
C VAL A 183 -5.25 18.83 18.29
N LEU A 184 -6.18 18.20 17.57
CA LEU A 184 -6.63 18.65 16.25
C LEU A 184 -7.47 19.92 16.30
N VAL A 185 -8.16 20.18 17.41
CA VAL A 185 -8.98 21.39 17.57
C VAL A 185 -8.11 22.64 17.43
N GLY A 186 -8.58 23.60 16.65
CA GLY A 186 -7.83 24.83 16.35
C GLY A 186 -6.83 24.73 15.21
N LYS A 187 -6.60 23.53 14.65
CA LYS A 187 -5.63 23.32 13.56
C LYS A 187 -6.31 23.32 12.19
N THR A 188 -5.56 23.81 11.21
CA THR A 188 -5.89 23.72 9.77
C THR A 188 -5.17 22.52 9.19
N VAL A 189 -5.92 21.59 8.60
CA VAL A 189 -5.41 20.38 7.97
C VAL A 189 -5.56 20.49 6.46
N LEU A 190 -4.48 20.21 5.73
CA LEU A 190 -4.48 20.06 4.28
C LEU A 190 -4.22 18.58 3.94
N VAL A 191 -5.15 17.96 3.20
CA VAL A 191 -4.96 16.65 2.59
C VAL A 191 -4.61 16.84 1.12
N ILE A 192 -3.42 16.40 0.70
CA ILE A 192 -3.00 16.42 -0.70
C ILE A 192 -3.25 15.05 -1.32
N GLY A 193 -4.13 15.00 -2.33
CA GLY A 193 -4.69 13.78 -2.92
C GLY A 193 -6.07 13.44 -2.37
N TYR A 194 -7.09 13.45 -3.23
CA TYR A 194 -8.48 13.09 -2.90
C TYR A 194 -8.91 11.79 -3.58
N GLY A 195 -8.01 10.80 -3.53
CA GLY A 195 -8.33 9.41 -3.89
C GLY A 195 -9.13 8.71 -2.78
N LYS A 196 -9.22 7.39 -2.81
CA LYS A 196 -9.96 6.59 -1.82
C LYS A 196 -9.42 6.83 -0.39
N ILE A 197 -8.11 6.75 -0.18
CA ILE A 197 -7.48 6.98 1.12
C ILE A 197 -7.64 8.44 1.56
N GLY A 198 -7.32 9.41 0.68
CA GLY A 198 -7.42 10.84 1.01
C GLY A 198 -8.84 11.28 1.37
N SER A 199 -9.86 10.77 0.66
CA SER A 199 -11.26 11.02 1.01
C SER A 199 -11.63 10.40 2.37
N GLY A 200 -11.12 9.21 2.68
CA GLY A 200 -11.28 8.56 3.98
C GLY A 200 -10.64 9.37 5.12
N ILE A 201 -9.45 9.94 4.90
CA ILE A 201 -8.77 10.83 5.86
C ILE A 201 -9.63 12.08 6.11
N CYS A 202 -10.09 12.75 5.04
CA CYS A 202 -10.94 13.94 5.15
C CYS A 202 -12.21 13.63 5.93
N ALA A 203 -12.88 12.53 5.64
CA ALA A 203 -14.10 12.11 6.33
C ALA A 203 -13.85 11.83 7.83
N ALA A 204 -12.75 11.16 8.16
CA ALA A 204 -12.39 10.83 9.53
C ALA A 204 -12.00 12.08 10.38
N LEU A 205 -11.40 13.08 9.74
CA LEU A 205 -11.00 14.32 10.40
C LEU A 205 -12.11 15.36 10.45
N LYS A 206 -13.19 15.20 9.66
CA LYS A 206 -14.34 16.12 9.63
C LYS A 206 -14.97 16.21 11.02
N GLY A 207 -15.10 17.44 11.52
CA GLY A 207 -15.61 17.73 12.86
C GLY A 207 -14.60 17.59 14.01
N ARG A 208 -13.34 17.19 13.70
CA ARG A 208 -12.25 17.09 14.70
C ARG A 208 -11.24 18.23 14.59
N ALA A 209 -10.88 18.62 13.36
CA ALA A 209 -10.06 19.81 13.09
C ALA A 209 -10.94 21.04 12.89
N SER A 210 -10.38 22.24 13.10
CA SER A 210 -11.12 23.49 12.86
C SER A 210 -11.42 23.70 11.39
N HIS A 211 -10.43 23.44 10.54
CA HIS A 211 -10.56 23.57 9.10
C HIS A 211 -9.90 22.37 8.41
N ILE A 212 -10.61 21.77 7.46
CA ILE A 212 -10.08 20.71 6.59
C ILE A 212 -10.19 21.18 5.16
N TYR A 213 -9.05 21.20 4.50
CA TYR A 213 -8.91 21.46 3.08
C TYR A 213 -8.32 20.25 2.39
N PHE A 214 -8.64 20.10 1.13
CA PHE A 214 -7.94 19.15 0.27
C PHE A 214 -7.48 19.83 -1.02
N PHE A 215 -6.51 19.19 -1.66
CA PHE A 215 -6.08 19.53 -3.02
C PHE A 215 -5.91 18.25 -3.82
N ASP A 216 -6.40 18.22 -5.05
CA ASP A 216 -6.10 17.16 -6.04
C ASP A 216 -5.89 17.81 -7.41
N GLU A 217 -4.97 17.27 -8.21
CA GLU A 217 -4.71 17.73 -9.57
C GLU A 217 -5.83 17.34 -10.53
N ASP A 218 -6.60 16.30 -10.19
CA ASP A 218 -7.74 15.84 -10.97
C ASP A 218 -8.99 16.67 -10.64
N PRO A 219 -9.53 17.45 -11.61
CA PRO A 219 -10.72 18.26 -11.36
C PRO A 219 -11.96 17.42 -11.04
N ILE A 220 -12.04 16.16 -11.51
CA ILE A 220 -13.17 15.27 -11.19
C ILE A 220 -13.15 14.92 -9.70
N LYS A 221 -11.98 14.60 -9.15
CA LYS A 221 -11.83 14.35 -7.72
C LYS A 221 -12.08 15.62 -6.90
N THR A 222 -11.69 16.79 -7.42
CA THR A 222 -11.98 18.07 -6.78
C THR A 222 -13.49 18.31 -6.67
N VAL A 223 -14.25 18.11 -7.75
CA VAL A 223 -15.74 18.20 -7.72
C VAL A 223 -16.32 17.22 -6.70
N LYS A 224 -15.83 15.98 -6.67
CA LYS A 224 -16.28 14.96 -5.71
C LYS A 224 -16.03 15.37 -4.26
N GLY A 225 -14.87 15.95 -3.95
CA GLY A 225 -14.53 16.43 -2.62
C GLY A 225 -15.39 17.60 -2.16
N LEU A 226 -15.64 18.56 -3.06
CA LEU A 226 -16.55 19.68 -2.79
C LEU A 226 -17.98 19.20 -2.53
N ALA A 227 -18.47 18.23 -3.31
CA ALA A 227 -19.78 17.61 -3.09
C ALA A 227 -19.89 16.87 -1.75
N SER A 228 -18.76 16.41 -1.19
CA SER A 228 -18.69 15.79 0.14
C SER A 228 -18.62 16.83 1.28
N GLY A 229 -18.69 18.12 0.94
CA GLY A 229 -18.65 19.23 1.92
C GLY A 229 -17.26 19.48 2.52
N ILE A 230 -16.18 19.13 1.78
CA ILE A 230 -14.80 19.48 2.14
C ILE A 230 -14.36 20.64 1.25
N GLN A 231 -13.65 21.62 1.82
CA GLN A 231 -13.18 22.78 1.09
C GLN A 231 -11.90 22.46 0.28
N SER A 232 -11.76 23.11 -0.86
CA SER A 232 -10.55 23.05 -1.69
C SER A 232 -10.12 24.46 -2.09
N GLY A 233 -8.93 24.60 -2.66
CA GLY A 233 -8.37 25.88 -3.11
C GLY A 233 -7.05 25.73 -3.82
N GLU A 234 -6.38 26.84 -4.06
CA GLU A 234 -5.06 26.82 -4.67
C GLU A 234 -4.02 26.16 -3.76
N ARG A 235 -3.29 25.20 -4.33
CA ARG A 235 -2.32 24.36 -3.59
C ARG A 235 -1.34 25.18 -2.75
N ASP A 236 -0.76 26.21 -3.32
CA ASP A 236 0.26 27.02 -2.65
C ASP A 236 -0.29 27.87 -1.50
N ILE A 237 -1.54 28.34 -1.62
CA ILE A 237 -2.23 29.07 -0.56
C ILE A 237 -2.53 28.10 0.60
N LEU A 238 -3.02 26.90 0.27
CA LEU A 238 -3.36 25.88 1.27
C LEU A 238 -2.11 25.40 2.03
N ILE A 239 -0.98 25.18 1.33
CA ILE A 239 0.29 24.79 1.96
C ILE A 239 0.76 25.86 2.98
N LYS A 240 0.63 27.15 2.64
CA LYS A 240 1.06 28.25 3.51
C LYS A 240 0.22 28.39 4.78
N SER A 241 -1.03 27.98 4.73
CA SER A 241 -1.97 28.11 5.86
C SER A 241 -2.02 26.86 6.75
N ALA A 242 -1.58 25.71 6.26
CA ALA A 242 -1.73 24.43 6.94
C ALA A 242 -0.85 24.30 8.20
N ASP A 243 -1.45 23.87 9.30
CA ASP A 243 -0.74 23.39 10.49
C ASP A 243 -0.33 21.92 10.34
N LEU A 244 -1.15 21.13 9.63
CA LEU A 244 -0.88 19.75 9.27
C LEU A 244 -1.06 19.56 7.77
N ILE A 245 -0.12 18.86 7.16
CA ILE A 245 -0.20 18.39 5.76
C ILE A 245 -0.21 16.86 5.79
N VAL A 246 -1.23 16.26 5.18
CA VAL A 246 -1.32 14.81 5.00
C VAL A 246 -1.25 14.51 3.52
N SER A 247 -0.17 13.86 3.09
CA SER A 247 0.09 13.55 1.69
C SER A 247 -0.41 12.15 1.36
N ALA A 248 -1.31 12.03 0.38
CA ALA A 248 -2.05 10.81 0.04
C ALA A 248 -2.16 10.59 -1.48
N THR A 249 -1.12 10.98 -2.23
CA THR A 249 -1.15 10.91 -3.71
C THR A 249 -0.46 9.67 -4.27
N GLY A 250 0.56 9.16 -3.57
CA GLY A 250 1.47 8.15 -4.10
C GLY A 250 2.27 8.65 -5.31
N ASN A 251 2.33 9.96 -5.54
CA ASN A 251 2.92 10.55 -6.75
C ASN A 251 3.67 11.87 -6.47
N LYS A 252 4.69 11.83 -5.59
CA LYS A 252 5.59 12.97 -5.33
C LYS A 252 4.87 14.28 -4.99
N ALA A 253 3.87 14.21 -4.09
CA ALA A 253 3.00 15.33 -3.74
C ALA A 253 3.71 16.59 -3.25
N LEU A 254 4.82 16.43 -2.55
CA LEU A 254 5.65 17.53 -2.04
C LEU A 254 7.07 17.46 -2.62
N SER A 255 7.64 18.61 -2.88
CA SER A 255 8.97 18.78 -3.47
C SER A 255 9.80 19.83 -2.73
N LYS A 256 11.08 19.94 -3.09
CA LYS A 256 11.97 20.99 -2.56
C LYS A 256 11.39 22.41 -2.72
N LYS A 257 10.61 22.66 -3.79
CA LYS A 257 9.99 23.98 -4.05
C LYS A 257 8.94 24.37 -3.01
N ASP A 258 8.46 23.42 -2.23
CA ASP A 258 7.43 23.64 -1.21
C ASP A 258 8.02 24.02 0.15
N LEU A 259 9.34 23.81 0.37
CA LEU A 259 10.02 24.08 1.65
C LEU A 259 9.83 25.52 2.15
N ASP A 260 9.96 26.49 1.24
CA ASP A 260 9.83 27.92 1.58
C ASP A 260 8.37 28.35 1.79
N LYS A 261 7.41 27.54 1.32
CA LYS A 261 5.98 27.79 1.46
C LYS A 261 5.42 27.32 2.79
N PHE A 262 6.05 26.34 3.43
CA PHE A 262 5.55 25.76 4.68
C PHE A 262 5.37 26.82 5.78
N LYS A 263 4.25 26.73 6.51
CA LYS A 263 4.08 27.41 7.78
C LYS A 263 5.13 26.90 8.77
N SER A 264 5.75 27.79 9.53
CA SER A 264 6.68 27.34 10.59
C SER A 264 5.95 26.52 11.64
N GLY A 265 6.48 25.35 11.98
CA GLY A 265 5.86 24.41 12.90
C GLY A 265 4.91 23.42 12.22
N VAL A 266 4.80 23.41 10.88
CA VAL A 266 3.93 22.47 10.17
C VAL A 266 4.34 21.01 10.41
N TYR A 267 3.34 20.16 10.56
CA TYR A 267 3.47 18.72 10.69
C TYR A 267 3.14 18.05 9.35
N ILE A 268 4.03 17.20 8.85
CA ILE A 268 3.90 16.51 7.57
C ILE A 268 3.78 15.01 7.82
N PHE A 269 2.69 14.44 7.33
CA PHE A 269 2.36 13.03 7.42
C PHE A 269 2.20 12.44 6.03
N SER A 270 2.54 11.17 5.87
CA SER A 270 2.28 10.40 4.65
C SER A 270 1.18 9.36 4.88
N ALA A 271 0.44 9.10 3.83
CA ALA A 271 -0.53 8.00 3.71
C ALA A 271 -0.02 6.86 2.82
N THR A 272 1.17 7.00 2.23
CA THR A 272 1.81 6.00 1.36
C THR A 272 3.28 5.81 1.74
N SER A 273 4.04 5.02 0.97
CA SER A 273 5.47 4.88 1.20
C SER A 273 6.24 6.16 0.84
N SER A 274 7.33 6.45 1.55
CA SER A 274 8.13 7.67 1.39
C SER A 274 8.68 7.85 -0.02
N ASP A 275 9.10 6.77 -0.67
CA ASP A 275 9.64 6.76 -2.02
C ASP A 275 8.57 7.00 -3.11
N ASP A 276 7.31 6.80 -2.80
CA ASP A 276 6.19 7.13 -3.68
C ASP A 276 5.65 8.55 -3.45
N GLU A 277 5.62 9.01 -2.19
CA GLU A 277 4.97 10.27 -1.81
C GLU A 277 5.88 11.49 -1.88
N PHE A 278 7.18 11.31 -1.63
CA PHE A 278 8.13 12.41 -1.57
C PHE A 278 9.27 12.24 -2.56
N ASN A 279 9.79 13.35 -3.06
CA ASN A 279 11.03 13.35 -3.80
C ASN A 279 12.21 13.11 -2.82
N THR A 280 13.15 12.25 -3.17
CA THR A 280 14.35 11.97 -2.36
C THR A 280 15.08 13.25 -1.99
N CYS A 281 15.22 14.19 -2.92
CA CYS A 281 15.79 15.52 -2.67
C CYS A 281 15.04 16.33 -1.60
N LEU A 282 13.75 16.07 -1.34
CA LEU A 282 13.02 16.70 -0.25
C LEU A 282 13.39 16.05 1.09
N LEU A 283 13.49 14.72 1.12
CA LEU A 283 13.77 13.98 2.35
C LEU A 283 15.14 14.31 2.94
N GLU A 284 16.13 14.66 2.09
CA GLU A 284 17.48 15.06 2.49
C GLU A 284 17.52 16.37 3.31
N TYR A 285 16.48 17.21 3.20
CA TYR A 285 16.39 18.44 4.00
C TYR A 285 15.90 18.23 5.43
N PHE A 286 15.44 17.04 5.75
CA PHE A 286 14.96 16.71 7.09
C PHE A 286 16.00 15.89 7.85
N GLU A 287 16.41 16.39 9.01
CA GLU A 287 17.37 15.75 9.92
C GLU A 287 16.64 15.10 11.10
N ASP A 288 17.22 14.06 11.70
CA ASP A 288 16.63 13.42 12.86
C ASP A 288 16.60 14.39 14.05
N ASP A 289 15.42 14.64 14.60
CA ASP A 289 15.25 15.48 15.78
C ASP A 289 15.64 14.71 17.04
N SER A 290 16.76 15.10 17.66
CA SER A 290 17.27 14.49 18.90
C SER A 290 16.40 14.80 20.14
N SER A 291 15.50 15.79 20.07
CA SER A 291 14.68 16.24 21.20
C SER A 291 13.34 15.50 21.37
N GLY A 292 12.97 14.61 20.46
CA GLY A 292 11.66 13.97 20.41
C GLY A 292 11.45 12.83 21.40
N ARG A 293 10.39 12.91 22.19
CA ARG A 293 9.88 11.78 22.99
C ARG A 293 9.29 10.70 22.05
N ASN A 294 9.75 9.52 22.19
CA ASN A 294 9.35 8.14 21.84
C ASN A 294 8.35 7.79 20.71
N TYR A 295 7.80 8.70 19.93
CA TYR A 295 7.13 8.39 18.69
C TYR A 295 7.93 9.01 17.56
N GLN A 296 8.72 8.16 16.88
CA GLN A 296 9.56 8.45 15.74
C GLN A 296 9.94 9.93 15.66
N LYS A 297 11.15 10.22 16.12
CA LYS A 297 11.71 11.57 16.11
C LYS A 297 11.39 12.23 14.78
N PRO A 298 10.54 13.30 14.75
CA PRO A 298 10.25 13.95 13.50
C PRO A 298 11.57 14.50 12.95
N LYS A 299 11.80 14.30 11.68
CA LYS A 299 12.90 14.99 11.02
C LYS A 299 12.57 16.48 10.97
N LYS A 300 13.52 17.31 11.37
CA LYS A 300 13.39 18.75 11.41
C LYS A 300 14.03 19.39 10.17
N LEU A 301 13.36 20.36 9.57
CA LEU A 301 13.90 21.13 8.46
C LEU A 301 15.10 21.97 8.94
N SER A 302 16.25 21.81 8.28
CA SER A 302 17.44 22.63 8.52
C SER A 302 17.25 23.99 7.86
N LYS A 303 17.03 25.02 8.59
CA LYS A 303 17.07 26.46 8.32
C LYS A 303 15.94 27.20 9.07
N ASN A 304 15.90 28.48 9.06
CA ASN A 304 15.06 29.42 9.84
C ASN A 304 13.56 29.09 9.97
N LYS A 305 13.03 28.05 9.30
CA LYS A 305 11.68 27.51 9.46
C LYS A 305 11.73 26.13 10.09
N VAL A 306 10.76 25.81 10.90
CA VAL A 306 10.61 24.49 11.51
C VAL A 306 9.46 23.76 10.82
N ALA A 307 9.74 22.58 10.25
CA ALA A 307 8.75 21.65 9.77
C ALA A 307 9.12 20.25 10.27
N TYR A 308 8.12 19.42 10.56
CA TYR A 308 8.33 18.10 11.12
C TYR A 308 7.76 17.04 10.18
N LEU A 309 8.62 16.13 9.71
CA LEU A 309 8.23 14.98 8.89
C LEU A 309 8.14 13.73 9.77
N PHE A 310 6.97 13.12 9.86
CA PHE A 310 6.73 11.94 10.68
C PHE A 310 6.97 10.64 9.91
N ASN A 311 7.30 9.58 10.65
CA ASN A 311 7.57 8.22 10.14
C ASN A 311 8.57 8.17 8.97
N LYS A 312 9.57 9.06 8.95
CA LYS A 312 10.54 9.18 7.85
C LYS A 312 9.87 9.34 6.48
N GLY A 313 8.65 9.89 6.44
CA GLY A 313 7.85 10.04 5.23
C GLY A 313 7.04 8.79 4.81
N ASN A 314 7.12 7.69 5.55
CA ASN A 314 6.28 6.52 5.32
C ASN A 314 4.89 6.69 5.94
N SER A 315 3.94 5.88 5.49
CA SER A 315 2.57 5.91 5.98
C SER A 315 2.50 5.73 7.50
N VAL A 316 1.81 6.66 8.16
CA VAL A 316 1.81 6.74 9.63
C VAL A 316 0.92 5.71 10.32
N ASN A 317 -0.05 5.11 9.62
CA ASN A 317 -0.89 4.05 10.18
C ASN A 317 -0.10 2.82 10.60
N PHE A 318 1.05 2.55 9.98
CA PHE A 318 1.90 1.40 10.36
C PHE A 318 2.55 1.55 11.74
N ILE A 319 2.62 2.76 12.29
CA ILE A 319 3.03 2.98 13.69
C ILE A 319 2.08 2.25 14.66
N ASP A 320 0.82 2.14 14.28
CA ASP A 320 -0.25 1.50 15.05
C ASP A 320 -0.73 0.18 14.41
N GLY A 321 0.13 -0.47 13.62
CA GLY A 321 -0.13 -1.79 13.01
C GLY A 321 -0.99 -1.78 11.77
N GLY A 322 -1.42 -0.61 11.26
CA GLY A 322 -2.20 -0.47 10.02
C GLY A 322 -3.57 -1.17 10.08
N VAL A 323 -4.19 -1.25 11.25
CA VAL A 323 -5.40 -2.05 11.50
C VAL A 323 -6.59 -1.53 10.72
N VAL A 324 -7.20 -2.39 9.90
CA VAL A 324 -8.43 -2.16 9.14
C VAL A 324 -9.48 -3.27 9.35
N ASP A 325 -9.30 -4.05 10.41
CA ASP A 325 -10.15 -5.17 10.80
C ASP A 325 -10.27 -6.21 9.66
N ARG A 326 -11.37 -6.97 9.68
CA ARG A 326 -11.65 -8.06 8.73
C ARG A 326 -11.88 -7.62 7.29
N TYR A 327 -11.95 -6.32 7.02
CA TYR A 327 -12.21 -5.82 5.65
C TYR A 327 -11.02 -6.05 4.70
N ILE A 328 -9.78 -6.12 5.21
CA ILE A 328 -8.61 -6.51 4.42
C ILE A 328 -8.74 -7.94 3.86
N GLU A 329 -9.51 -8.80 4.52
CA GLU A 329 -9.71 -10.19 4.08
C GLU A 329 -10.43 -10.27 2.72
N LEU A 330 -11.28 -9.29 2.38
CA LEU A 330 -11.93 -9.23 1.08
C LEU A 330 -10.90 -9.08 -0.05
N VAL A 331 -9.92 -8.20 0.14
CA VAL A 331 -8.82 -7.98 -0.83
C VAL A 331 -7.91 -9.20 -0.89
N GLN A 332 -7.52 -9.74 0.25
CA GLN A 332 -6.68 -10.94 0.32
C GLN A 332 -7.37 -12.17 -0.31
N ALA A 333 -8.68 -12.32 -0.10
CA ALA A 333 -9.48 -13.37 -0.72
C ALA A 333 -9.58 -13.18 -2.24
N GLU A 334 -9.70 -11.94 -2.71
CA GLU A 334 -9.69 -11.62 -4.14
C GLU A 334 -8.33 -11.95 -4.77
N MET A 335 -7.21 -11.71 -4.07
CA MET A 335 -5.88 -12.12 -4.52
C MET A 335 -5.73 -13.64 -4.61
N ILE A 336 -6.23 -14.38 -3.61
CA ILE A 336 -6.25 -15.85 -3.62
C ILE A 336 -7.07 -16.36 -4.80
N TYR A 337 -8.26 -15.80 -5.02
CA TYR A 337 -9.11 -16.15 -6.15
C TYR A 337 -8.45 -15.83 -7.48
N ALA A 338 -7.81 -14.65 -7.58
CA ALA A 338 -7.05 -14.23 -8.78
C ALA A 338 -5.98 -15.26 -9.16
N ALA A 339 -5.25 -15.79 -8.17
CA ALA A 339 -4.26 -16.83 -8.42
C ALA A 339 -4.87 -18.07 -9.08
N SER A 340 -6.05 -18.50 -8.63
CA SER A 340 -6.70 -19.71 -9.15
C SER A 340 -7.15 -19.60 -10.62
N ILE A 341 -7.34 -18.39 -11.12
CA ILE A 341 -7.82 -18.12 -12.50
C ILE A 341 -6.75 -17.49 -13.40
N ILE A 342 -5.53 -17.30 -12.91
CA ILE A 342 -4.51 -16.52 -13.62
C ILE A 342 -4.16 -17.11 -14.98
N LEU A 343 -4.12 -18.44 -15.12
CA LEU A 343 -3.82 -19.14 -16.37
C LEU A 343 -4.89 -18.97 -17.45
N GLN A 344 -6.08 -18.47 -17.09
CA GLN A 344 -7.20 -18.22 -18.00
C GLN A 344 -7.25 -16.77 -18.48
N LYS A 345 -6.31 -15.93 -18.02
CA LYS A 345 -6.33 -14.49 -18.27
C LYS A 345 -5.53 -14.12 -19.50
N GLU A 346 -5.94 -13.03 -20.09
CA GLU A 346 -5.32 -12.48 -21.30
C GLU A 346 -3.92 -11.92 -20.99
N LEU A 347 -3.00 -12.14 -21.92
CA LEU A 347 -1.61 -11.68 -21.81
C LEU A 347 -1.47 -10.23 -22.30
N GLY A 348 -0.52 -9.50 -21.74
CA GLY A 348 -0.20 -8.15 -22.20
C GLY A 348 -1.26 -7.09 -21.89
N VAL A 349 -2.18 -7.38 -20.98
CA VAL A 349 -3.18 -6.45 -20.44
C VAL A 349 -3.29 -6.58 -18.93
N ILE A 350 -3.85 -5.56 -18.28
CA ILE A 350 -4.24 -5.68 -16.87
C ILE A 350 -5.67 -6.23 -16.80
N ASN A 351 -5.76 -7.45 -16.33
CA ASN A 351 -7.04 -8.13 -16.10
C ASN A 351 -7.64 -7.70 -14.75
N GLN A 352 -8.94 -7.90 -14.62
CA GLN A 352 -9.70 -7.73 -13.39
C GLN A 352 -10.54 -8.98 -13.09
N ILE A 353 -10.94 -9.12 -11.84
CA ILE A 353 -11.92 -10.11 -11.39
C ILE A 353 -13.32 -9.65 -11.86
N LYS A 354 -14.15 -10.56 -12.36
CA LYS A 354 -15.51 -10.26 -12.80
C LYS A 354 -16.44 -9.94 -11.61
N ASN A 355 -17.52 -9.23 -11.88
CA ASN A 355 -18.46 -8.83 -10.83
C ASN A 355 -19.14 -10.03 -10.13
N GLU A 356 -19.44 -11.10 -10.87
CA GLU A 356 -20.02 -12.33 -10.32
C GLU A 356 -19.07 -13.00 -9.33
N GLU A 357 -17.78 -13.01 -9.67
CA GLU A 357 -16.71 -13.56 -8.82
C GLU A 357 -16.53 -12.72 -7.55
N LYS A 358 -16.59 -11.38 -7.66
CA LYS A 358 -16.56 -10.46 -6.50
C LYS A 358 -17.78 -10.66 -5.60
N LYS A 359 -18.98 -10.82 -6.17
CA LYS A 359 -20.19 -11.13 -5.40
C LYS A 359 -20.05 -12.44 -4.64
N PHE A 360 -19.53 -13.49 -5.28
CA PHE A 360 -19.25 -14.77 -4.61
C PHE A 360 -18.34 -14.58 -3.39
N ILE A 361 -17.23 -13.83 -3.52
CA ILE A 361 -16.32 -13.55 -2.41
C ILE A 361 -17.04 -12.79 -1.29
N ALA A 362 -17.80 -11.74 -1.64
CA ALA A 362 -18.55 -10.94 -0.67
C ALA A 362 -19.62 -11.77 0.07
N GLU A 363 -20.34 -12.62 -0.62
CA GLU A 363 -21.35 -13.53 -0.02
C GLU A 363 -20.71 -14.50 0.96
N LYS A 364 -19.58 -15.13 0.59
CA LYS A 364 -18.83 -16.00 1.50
C LYS A 364 -18.38 -15.27 2.76
N TRP A 365 -17.91 -14.01 2.61
CA TRP A 365 -17.50 -13.18 3.74
C TRP A 365 -18.68 -12.80 4.63
N LEU A 366 -19.81 -12.35 4.04
CA LEU A 366 -21.05 -12.01 4.77
C LEU A 366 -21.59 -13.22 5.53
N ASN A 367 -21.66 -14.39 4.89
CA ASN A 367 -22.10 -15.63 5.53
C ASN A 367 -21.19 -16.02 6.69
N LYS A 368 -19.89 -15.74 6.59
CA LYS A 368 -18.95 -16.08 7.66
C LYS A 368 -19.04 -15.17 8.87
N TYR A 369 -19.34 -13.88 8.67
CA TYR A 369 -19.21 -12.89 9.73
C TYR A 369 -20.52 -12.30 10.23
N PHE A 370 -21.56 -12.30 9.40
CA PHE A 370 -22.83 -11.61 9.71
C PHE A 370 -24.06 -12.50 9.63
N PHE A 371 -24.08 -13.43 8.67
CA PHE A 371 -25.23 -14.30 8.50
C PHE A 371 -24.91 -15.69 9.08
N ASN A 372 -25.53 -16.04 10.22
CA ASN A 372 -25.44 -17.36 10.81
C ASN A 372 -26.40 -18.30 10.03
N TYR A 373 -25.98 -18.76 8.85
CA TYR A 373 -26.67 -19.84 8.15
C TYR A 373 -25.86 -21.13 8.27
#